data_a8219d17510f9e42d888b5767d54a0f5
#
_entry.id   a8219d17510f9e42d888b5767d54a0f5
#
_cell.length_a   1.000
_cell.length_b   1.000
_cell.length_c   1.000
_cell.angle_alpha   90.00
_cell.angle_beta   90.00
_cell.angle_gamma   90.00
#
_symmetry.space_group_name_H-M   'P 1'
#
loop_
_entity.id
_entity.type
_entity.pdbx_description
1 polymer ?
#
loop_
_entity_poly.entity_id
_entity_poly.type
_entity_poly.pdbx_seq_one_letter_code
_entity_poly.pdbx_strand_id
1 'polypeptide(L)'
;MEGIENIESKDFDIAEQLNLRIKLLGITEIIDNKLFERVHPCLVKNNTYIANVGGVMNAVILDGKPVGESVLQGEGAGPGPTSSALMSDLLSVLRGNIKYPFGIASNKRNKSAIYDVNNYVNSLYMRFEVKDKSGVLSQITKQLAKYKISIQRLIQIPDNIKKKASIIIITHNVR
;
A
#
# COMPACT_ATOMS: atom_id res chain seq x y z
N MET A 1 10.18 0.51 5.02
CA MET A 1 8.98 1.31 5.37
C MET A 1 9.11 2.65 4.68
N GLU A 2 8.06 3.10 4.00
CA GLU A 2 7.99 4.39 3.33
C GLU A 2 6.76 5.14 3.89
N GLY A 3 6.96 6.40 4.31
CA GLY A 3 5.91 7.23 4.88
C GLY A 3 5.14 8.00 3.81
N ILE A 4 4.30 8.93 4.26
CA ILE A 4 3.42 9.75 3.42
C ILE A 4 3.96 11.17 3.20
N GLU A 5 5.17 11.47 3.67
CA GLU A 5 5.72 12.83 3.67
C GLU A 5 5.89 13.42 2.26
N ASN A 6 6.06 12.57 1.26
CA ASN A 6 6.26 12.97 -0.12
C ASN A 6 4.97 12.99 -0.95
N ILE A 7 3.81 12.67 -0.34
CA ILE A 7 2.52 12.68 -1.02
C ILE A 7 1.90 14.06 -0.91
N GLU A 8 1.53 14.64 -2.03
CA GLU A 8 0.90 15.94 -2.14
C GLU A 8 -0.54 15.82 -2.63
N SER A 9 -1.36 16.88 -2.45
CA SER A 9 -2.77 16.89 -2.90
C SER A 9 -2.92 16.51 -4.37
N LYS A 10 -2.00 16.97 -5.22
CA LYS A 10 -2.01 16.64 -6.66
C LYS A 10 -1.86 15.14 -6.96
N ASP A 11 -1.22 14.37 -6.07
CA ASP A 11 -1.10 12.91 -6.26
C ASP A 11 -2.47 12.23 -6.11
N PHE A 12 -3.32 12.74 -5.20
CA PHE A 12 -4.70 12.26 -5.06
C PHE A 12 -5.54 12.60 -6.30
N ASP A 13 -5.42 13.83 -6.83
CA ASP A 13 -6.14 14.24 -8.05
C ASP A 13 -5.74 13.38 -9.25
N ILE A 14 -4.44 13.06 -9.37
CA ILE A 14 -3.92 12.19 -10.42
C ILE A 14 -4.40 10.75 -10.24
N ALA A 15 -4.38 10.25 -9.00
CA ALA A 15 -4.88 8.91 -8.72
C ALA A 15 -6.36 8.78 -9.09
N GLU A 16 -7.18 9.78 -8.79
CA GLU A 16 -8.60 9.81 -9.15
C GLU A 16 -8.81 9.80 -10.66
N GLN A 17 -8.07 10.63 -11.42
CA GLN A 17 -8.10 10.63 -12.89
C GLN A 17 -7.73 9.27 -13.48
N LEU A 18 -6.91 8.50 -12.80
CA LEU A 18 -6.50 7.16 -13.21
C LEU A 18 -7.46 6.05 -12.73
N ASN A 19 -8.57 6.42 -12.08
CA ASN A 19 -9.49 5.50 -11.39
C ASN A 19 -8.80 4.65 -10.31
N LEU A 20 -7.87 5.29 -9.57
CA LEU A 20 -7.11 4.71 -8.47
C LEU A 20 -7.32 5.55 -7.20
N ARG A 21 -6.98 4.99 -6.06
CA ARG A 21 -6.88 5.70 -4.77
C ARG A 21 -5.55 5.43 -4.11
N ILE A 22 -5.03 6.44 -3.41
CA ILE A 22 -3.84 6.28 -2.57
C ILE A 22 -4.28 5.82 -1.19
N LYS A 23 -3.71 4.72 -0.72
CA LYS A 23 -3.91 4.18 0.64
C LYS A 23 -2.56 3.84 1.25
N LEU A 24 -2.38 4.18 2.53
CA LEU A 24 -1.24 3.67 3.30
C LEU A 24 -1.59 2.25 3.77
N LEU A 25 -0.86 1.27 3.28
CA LEU A 25 -1.13 -0.14 3.56
C LEU A 25 0.03 -0.80 4.30
N GLY A 26 -0.30 -1.56 5.33
CA GLY A 26 0.56 -2.60 5.89
C GLY A 26 0.27 -3.91 5.17
N ILE A 27 1.25 -4.48 4.52
CA ILE A 27 1.12 -5.68 3.70
C ILE A 27 2.08 -6.74 4.20
N THR A 28 1.57 -7.93 4.41
CA THR A 28 2.36 -9.11 4.79
C THR A 28 2.09 -10.23 3.80
N GLU A 29 3.14 -10.80 3.24
CA GLU A 29 3.06 -11.88 2.24
C GLU A 29 4.06 -12.99 2.58
N ILE A 30 3.73 -14.20 2.19
CA ILE A 30 4.68 -15.33 2.19
C ILE A 30 5.12 -15.58 0.74
N ILE A 31 6.37 -15.29 0.46
CA ILE A 31 6.99 -15.46 -0.87
C ILE A 31 8.13 -16.46 -0.72
N ASP A 32 8.12 -17.54 -1.49
CA ASP A 32 9.15 -18.60 -1.43
C ASP A 32 9.40 -19.10 0.01
N ASN A 33 8.34 -19.29 0.78
CA ASN A 33 8.37 -19.71 2.17
C ASN A 33 9.12 -18.73 3.12
N LYS A 34 9.25 -17.46 2.71
CA LYS A 34 9.85 -16.36 3.49
C LYS A 34 8.82 -15.29 3.75
N LEU A 35 8.94 -14.63 4.88
CA LEU A 35 8.06 -13.53 5.27
C LEU A 35 8.52 -12.24 4.59
N PHE A 36 7.59 -11.54 3.93
CA PHE A 36 7.79 -10.22 3.38
C PHE A 36 6.77 -9.25 3.96
N GLU A 37 7.27 -8.26 4.68
CA GLU A 37 6.44 -7.25 5.35
C GLU A 37 6.84 -5.86 4.88
N ARG A 38 5.84 -5.03 4.59
CA ARG A 38 6.06 -3.65 4.18
C ARG A 38 4.93 -2.73 4.60
N VAL A 39 5.25 -1.47 4.82
CA VAL A 39 4.27 -0.39 5.01
C VAL A 39 4.67 0.73 4.07
N HIS A 40 3.80 1.06 3.14
CA HIS A 40 4.02 2.14 2.19
C HIS A 40 2.69 2.62 1.56
N PRO A 41 2.67 3.83 0.97
CA PRO A 41 1.56 4.28 0.15
C PRO A 41 1.40 3.39 -1.09
N CYS A 42 0.16 3.01 -1.38
CA CYS A 42 -0.18 2.17 -2.53
C CYS A 42 -1.24 2.84 -3.38
N LEU A 43 -1.09 2.75 -4.69
CA LEU A 43 -2.17 3.03 -5.64
C LEU A 43 -3.04 1.78 -5.79
N VAL A 44 -4.28 1.86 -5.33
CA VAL A 44 -5.25 0.77 -5.37
C VAL A 44 -6.40 1.09 -6.33
N LYS A 45 -6.95 0.08 -6.99
CA LYS A 45 -8.09 0.26 -7.91
C LYS A 45 -9.33 0.65 -7.13
N ASN A 46 -10.11 1.62 -7.64
CA ASN A 46 -11.32 2.13 -6.98
C ASN A 46 -12.39 1.06 -6.72
N ASN A 47 -12.40 -0.02 -7.50
CA ASN A 47 -13.36 -1.12 -7.36
C ASN A 47 -12.93 -2.20 -6.35
N THR A 48 -11.90 -1.96 -5.54
CA THR A 48 -11.47 -2.88 -4.48
C THR A 48 -12.07 -2.50 -3.12
N TYR A 49 -12.23 -3.46 -2.22
CA TYR A 49 -12.71 -3.21 -0.85
C TYR A 49 -11.81 -2.21 -0.13
N ILE A 50 -10.50 -2.39 -0.18
CA ILE A 50 -9.54 -1.54 0.52
C ILE A 50 -9.57 -0.08 0.05
N ALA A 51 -9.89 0.17 -1.21
CA ALA A 51 -10.00 1.52 -1.75
C ALA A 51 -11.14 2.31 -1.09
N ASN A 52 -12.20 1.63 -0.67
CA ASN A 52 -13.44 2.21 -0.15
C ASN A 52 -13.48 2.29 1.38
N VAL A 53 -12.46 1.82 2.08
CA VAL A 53 -12.31 2.02 3.52
C VAL A 53 -11.94 3.47 3.78
N GLY A 54 -12.73 4.17 4.58
CA GLY A 54 -12.53 5.61 4.86
C GLY A 54 -13.10 6.05 6.20
N GLY A 55 -12.86 7.31 6.57
CA GLY A 55 -13.29 7.85 7.86
C GLY A 55 -12.65 7.11 9.03
N VAL A 56 -13.45 6.71 9.99
CA VAL A 56 -13.02 5.98 11.21
C VAL A 56 -12.89 4.46 10.97
N MET A 57 -13.21 3.98 9.75
CA MET A 57 -13.20 2.57 9.42
C MET A 57 -11.77 2.06 9.21
N ASN A 58 -11.50 0.88 9.72
CA ASN A 58 -10.31 0.08 9.44
C ASN A 58 -10.72 -1.22 8.77
N ALA A 59 -9.82 -1.80 7.98
CA ALA A 59 -10.04 -3.11 7.40
C ALA A 59 -8.77 -3.95 7.41
N VAL A 60 -8.97 -5.26 7.51
CA VAL A 60 -7.97 -6.29 7.28
C VAL A 60 -8.48 -7.19 6.18
N ILE A 61 -7.67 -7.39 5.15
CA ILE A 61 -7.94 -8.32 4.07
C ILE A 61 -6.98 -9.48 4.21
N LEU A 62 -7.53 -10.69 4.27
CA LEU A 62 -6.80 -11.94 4.35
C LEU A 62 -7.04 -12.71 3.05
N ASP A 63 -5.98 -13.06 2.34
CA ASP A 63 -6.05 -13.96 1.19
C ASP A 63 -5.33 -15.26 1.54
N GLY A 64 -6.07 -16.36 1.54
CA GLY A 64 -5.55 -17.65 1.97
C GLY A 64 -6.23 -18.83 1.27
N LYS A 65 -5.48 -19.91 1.15
CA LYS A 65 -6.01 -21.17 0.60
C LYS A 65 -6.42 -22.12 1.72
N PRO A 66 -7.57 -22.79 1.63
CA PRO A 66 -8.54 -22.81 0.52
C PRO A 66 -9.64 -21.74 0.60
N VAL A 67 -9.67 -20.89 1.64
CA VAL A 67 -10.78 -19.98 1.95
C VAL A 67 -10.94 -18.87 0.90
N GLY A 68 -9.85 -18.43 0.26
CA GLY A 68 -9.84 -17.26 -0.61
C GLY A 68 -9.76 -15.95 0.19
N GLU A 69 -10.28 -14.88 -0.40
CA GLU A 69 -10.27 -13.54 0.22
C GLU A 69 -11.33 -13.43 1.31
N SER A 70 -10.90 -12.95 2.48
CA SER A 70 -11.77 -12.61 3.61
C SER A 70 -11.53 -11.16 4.01
N VAL A 71 -12.61 -10.40 4.18
CA VAL A 71 -12.55 -8.98 4.54
C VAL A 71 -13.16 -8.78 5.91
N LEU A 72 -12.39 -8.20 6.83
CA LEU A 72 -12.83 -7.78 8.14
C LEU A 72 -12.79 -6.25 8.18
N GLN A 73 -13.92 -5.61 8.41
CA GLN A 73 -14.03 -4.16 8.46
C GLN A 73 -14.83 -3.73 9.67
N GLY A 74 -14.38 -2.67 10.32
CA GLY A 74 -15.06 -2.09 11.47
C GLY A 74 -14.48 -0.74 11.86
N GLU A 75 -15.19 -0.05 12.74
CA GLU A 75 -14.69 1.18 13.33
C GLU A 75 -13.50 0.88 14.24
N GLY A 76 -12.41 1.64 14.09
CA GLY A 76 -11.23 1.49 14.92
C GLY A 76 -11.13 2.53 16.03
N ALA A 77 -11.49 3.76 15.72
CA ALA A 77 -11.40 4.90 16.64
C ALA A 77 -12.78 5.27 17.19
N GLY A 78 -12.76 5.85 18.41
CA GLY A 78 -13.94 6.37 19.06
C GLY A 78 -14.27 5.65 20.38
N PRO A 79 -15.06 6.29 21.29
CA PRO A 79 -15.36 5.73 22.61
C PRO A 79 -16.19 4.44 22.53
N GLY A 80 -17.15 4.36 21.59
CA GLY A 80 -17.99 3.20 21.39
C GLY A 80 -17.21 1.93 20.99
N PRO A 81 -16.50 1.94 19.85
CA PRO A 81 -15.70 0.80 19.42
C PRO A 81 -14.65 0.37 20.44
N THR A 82 -13.96 1.35 21.06
CA THR A 82 -12.92 1.06 22.06
C THR A 82 -13.49 0.41 23.31
N SER A 83 -14.60 0.95 23.85
CA SER A 83 -15.25 0.36 25.04
C SER A 83 -15.82 -1.03 24.75
N SER A 84 -16.41 -1.24 23.57
CA SER A 84 -16.91 -2.54 23.14
C SER A 84 -15.79 -3.59 23.06
N ALA A 85 -14.65 -3.23 22.49
CA ALA A 85 -13.49 -4.13 22.40
C ALA A 85 -12.95 -4.49 23.80
N LEU A 86 -12.76 -3.49 24.67
CA LEU A 86 -12.30 -3.71 26.05
C LEU A 86 -13.25 -4.62 26.83
N MET A 87 -14.56 -4.37 26.74
CA MET A 87 -15.56 -5.21 27.43
C MET A 87 -15.59 -6.63 26.87
N SER A 88 -15.45 -6.79 25.56
CA SER A 88 -15.38 -8.12 24.92
C SER A 88 -14.18 -8.93 25.45
N ASP A 89 -13.02 -8.31 25.52
CA ASP A 89 -11.81 -8.94 26.03
C ASP A 89 -11.90 -9.29 27.51
N LEU A 90 -12.41 -8.35 28.34
CA LEU A 90 -12.64 -8.58 29.76
C LEU A 90 -13.60 -9.75 29.99
N LEU A 91 -14.72 -9.77 29.30
CA LEU A 91 -15.70 -10.86 29.40
C LEU A 91 -15.12 -12.20 28.91
N SER A 92 -14.27 -12.19 27.90
CA SER A 92 -13.59 -13.40 27.42
C SER A 92 -12.65 -13.97 28.50
N VAL A 93 -11.90 -13.11 29.17
CA VAL A 93 -11.02 -13.52 30.28
C VAL A 93 -11.84 -14.07 31.46
N LEU A 94 -12.89 -13.37 31.86
CA LEU A 94 -13.77 -13.81 32.97
C LEU A 94 -14.48 -15.13 32.69
N ARG A 95 -14.79 -15.44 31.43
CA ARG A 95 -15.34 -16.73 31.00
C ARG A 95 -14.32 -17.84 30.86
N GLY A 96 -13.04 -17.57 31.15
CA GLY A 96 -11.97 -18.55 31.01
C GLY A 96 -11.56 -18.87 29.57
N ASN A 97 -11.95 -18.03 28.59
CA ASN A 97 -11.58 -18.19 27.20
C ASN A 97 -10.11 -17.78 26.95
N ILE A 98 -9.21 -18.33 27.74
CA ILE A 98 -7.76 -18.06 27.62
C ILE A 98 -7.17 -19.06 26.62
N LYS A 99 -6.92 -18.60 25.41
CA LYS A 99 -6.31 -19.38 24.33
C LYS A 99 -5.00 -18.75 23.86
N TYR A 100 -4.11 -19.56 23.33
CA TYR A 100 -2.93 -19.00 22.65
C TYR A 100 -3.38 -18.20 21.43
N PRO A 101 -2.95 -16.94 21.24
CA PRO A 101 -3.41 -16.06 20.16
C PRO A 101 -3.27 -16.67 18.76
N PHE A 102 -2.28 -17.54 18.57
CA PHE A 102 -2.01 -18.22 17.29
C PHE A 102 -2.17 -19.75 17.39
N GLY A 103 -2.98 -20.24 18.31
CA GLY A 103 -3.24 -21.66 18.48
C GLY A 103 -2.10 -22.47 19.12
N ILE A 104 -0.89 -21.90 19.20
CA ILE A 104 0.30 -22.54 19.76
C ILE A 104 1.05 -21.59 20.72
N ALA A 105 1.76 -22.17 21.70
CA ALA A 105 2.57 -21.41 22.62
C ALA A 105 3.73 -20.68 21.92
N SER A 106 4.12 -19.50 22.41
CA SER A 106 5.15 -18.66 21.81
C SER A 106 6.50 -19.37 21.64
N ASN A 107 6.88 -20.22 22.59
CA ASN A 107 8.12 -20.99 22.54
C ASN A 107 8.11 -22.16 21.54
N LYS A 108 6.96 -22.49 20.98
CA LYS A 108 6.80 -23.52 19.94
C LYS A 108 6.70 -22.94 18.53
N ARG A 109 6.74 -21.59 18.41
CA ARG A 109 6.69 -20.92 17.12
C ARG A 109 8.07 -20.83 16.50
N ASN A 110 8.18 -21.14 15.22
CA ASN A 110 9.41 -21.00 14.44
C ASN A 110 9.55 -19.56 13.92
N LYS A 111 10.80 -19.09 13.82
CA LYS A 111 11.10 -17.83 13.14
C LYS A 111 11.05 -18.06 11.62
N SER A 112 10.33 -17.22 10.90
CA SER A 112 10.38 -17.21 9.44
C SER A 112 11.64 -16.50 8.94
N ALA A 113 12.21 -17.00 7.85
CA ALA A 113 13.22 -16.26 7.11
C ALA A 113 12.58 -15.01 6.47
N ILE A 114 13.34 -13.94 6.35
CA ILE A 114 12.88 -12.70 5.73
C ILE A 114 13.17 -12.74 4.23
N TYR A 115 12.19 -12.34 3.42
CA TYR A 115 12.36 -12.17 1.98
C TYR A 115 13.18 -10.91 1.68
N ASP A 116 14.14 -11.01 0.77
CA ASP A 116 14.95 -9.86 0.37
C ASP A 116 14.14 -8.90 -0.51
N VAL A 117 13.96 -7.67 -0.05
CA VAL A 117 13.23 -6.61 -0.75
C VAL A 117 13.79 -6.34 -2.15
N ASN A 118 15.09 -6.53 -2.37
CA ASN A 118 15.73 -6.32 -3.67
C ASN A 118 15.23 -7.32 -4.74
N ASN A 119 14.61 -8.40 -4.33
CA ASN A 119 14.02 -9.39 -5.23
C ASN A 119 12.52 -9.17 -5.50
N TYR A 120 11.93 -8.20 -4.81
CA TYR A 120 10.50 -7.93 -4.96
C TYR A 120 10.21 -7.21 -6.27
N VAL A 121 9.23 -7.72 -7.00
CA VAL A 121 8.81 -7.20 -8.31
C VAL A 121 7.49 -6.46 -8.15
N ASN A 122 7.48 -5.17 -8.44
CA ASN A 122 6.30 -4.33 -8.32
C ASN A 122 6.28 -3.21 -9.38
N SER A 123 5.11 -2.61 -9.57
CA SER A 123 4.94 -1.37 -10.34
C SER A 123 5.28 -0.17 -9.43
N LEU A 124 5.92 0.84 -10.00
CA LEU A 124 6.31 2.05 -9.28
C LEU A 124 5.53 3.25 -9.81
N TYR A 125 5.12 4.12 -8.89
CA TYR A 125 4.64 5.47 -9.18
C TYR A 125 5.78 6.45 -8.95
N MET A 126 6.07 7.28 -9.93
CA MET A 126 7.11 8.29 -9.86
C MET A 126 6.55 9.63 -10.34
N ARG A 127 6.79 10.70 -9.57
CA ARG A 127 6.45 12.06 -9.91
C ARG A 127 7.72 12.91 -9.99
N PHE A 128 7.90 13.59 -11.12
CA PHE A 128 9.01 14.48 -11.39
C PHE A 128 8.49 15.89 -11.59
N GLU A 129 9.02 16.82 -10.79
CA GLU A 129 8.83 18.26 -11.00
C GLU A 129 9.97 18.78 -11.85
N VAL A 130 9.67 19.19 -13.06
CA VAL A 130 10.70 19.56 -14.03
C VAL A 130 10.42 20.94 -14.65
N LYS A 131 11.44 21.53 -15.27
CA LYS A 131 11.24 22.70 -16.13
C LYS A 131 10.50 22.25 -17.40
N ASP A 132 9.45 23.00 -17.80
CA ASP A 132 8.73 22.71 -19.03
C ASP A 132 9.56 23.17 -20.25
N LYS A 133 10.40 22.27 -20.72
CA LYS A 133 11.30 22.48 -21.87
C LYS A 133 11.39 21.23 -22.72
N SER A 134 11.56 21.41 -24.02
CA SER A 134 11.82 20.32 -24.96
C SER A 134 13.03 19.48 -24.51
N GLY A 135 12.96 18.16 -24.66
CA GLY A 135 14.03 17.23 -24.35
C GLY A 135 14.05 16.70 -22.91
N VAL A 136 13.36 17.32 -21.94
CA VAL A 136 13.34 16.86 -20.55
C VAL A 136 12.72 15.46 -20.43
N LEU A 137 11.59 15.24 -21.04
CA LEU A 137 10.93 13.92 -21.07
C LEU A 137 11.84 12.86 -21.70
N SER A 138 12.52 13.22 -22.80
CA SER A 138 13.48 12.31 -23.46
C SER A 138 14.63 11.90 -22.55
N GLN A 139 15.14 12.82 -21.71
CA GLN A 139 16.20 12.49 -20.74
C GLN A 139 15.70 11.50 -19.68
N ILE A 140 14.49 11.69 -19.14
CA ILE A 140 13.89 10.79 -18.16
C ILE A 140 13.68 9.40 -18.77
N THR A 141 13.04 9.33 -19.94
CA THR A 141 12.75 8.05 -20.59
C THR A 141 14.03 7.33 -21.02
N LYS A 142 15.07 8.03 -21.41
CA LYS A 142 16.39 7.46 -21.69
C LYS A 142 17.01 6.79 -20.46
N GLN A 143 16.88 7.42 -19.29
CA GLN A 143 17.35 6.80 -18.04
C GLN A 143 16.54 5.54 -17.70
N LEU A 144 15.22 5.59 -17.80
CA LEU A 144 14.37 4.42 -17.56
C LEU A 144 14.73 3.27 -18.51
N ALA A 145 14.94 3.58 -19.80
CA ALA A 145 15.35 2.58 -20.79
C ALA A 145 16.72 1.95 -20.47
N LYS A 146 17.69 2.74 -19.97
CA LYS A 146 19.00 2.24 -19.52
C LYS A 146 18.86 1.17 -18.43
N TYR A 147 17.91 1.33 -17.53
CA TYR A 147 17.60 0.38 -16.44
C TYR A 147 16.56 -0.67 -16.85
N LYS A 148 16.16 -0.71 -18.13
CA LYS A 148 15.14 -1.64 -18.66
C LYS A 148 13.78 -1.49 -17.98
N ILE A 149 13.45 -0.29 -17.50
CA ILE A 149 12.18 0.03 -16.85
C ILE A 149 11.18 0.41 -17.96
N SER A 150 10.11 -0.39 -18.09
CA SER A 150 9.04 -0.15 -19.05
C SER A 150 7.95 0.71 -18.44
N ILE A 151 7.46 1.69 -19.20
CA ILE A 151 6.42 2.63 -18.78
C ILE A 151 5.06 2.04 -19.15
N GLN A 152 4.17 1.94 -18.17
CA GLN A 152 2.78 1.55 -18.35
C GLN A 152 1.88 2.77 -18.63
N ARG A 153 2.09 3.85 -17.88
CA ARG A 153 1.35 5.12 -18.04
C ARG A 153 2.31 6.30 -17.87
N LEU A 154 2.04 7.35 -18.65
CA LEU A 154 2.75 8.62 -18.56
C LEU A 154 1.74 9.74 -18.68
N ILE A 155 1.80 10.70 -17.75
CA ILE A 155 0.98 11.91 -17.75
C ILE A 155 1.93 13.09 -17.57
N GLN A 156 1.76 14.12 -18.38
CA GLN A 156 2.46 15.39 -18.21
C GLN A 156 1.42 16.49 -17.95
N ILE A 157 1.58 17.18 -16.85
CA ILE A 157 0.69 18.27 -16.42
C ILE A 157 1.54 19.55 -16.42
N PRO A 158 1.33 20.48 -17.38
CA PRO A 158 2.04 21.73 -17.42
C PRO A 158 1.53 22.70 -16.35
N ASP A 159 2.42 23.43 -15.71
CA ASP A 159 2.14 24.61 -14.89
C ASP A 159 2.61 25.85 -15.66
N ASN A 160 1.69 26.44 -16.42
CA ASN A 160 1.98 27.58 -17.28
C ASN A 160 2.42 28.83 -16.52
N ILE A 161 2.06 28.96 -15.23
CA ILE A 161 2.42 30.10 -14.39
C ILE A 161 3.89 29.99 -13.98
N LYS A 162 4.31 28.80 -13.54
CA LYS A 162 5.68 28.57 -13.02
C LYS A 162 6.66 28.11 -14.09
N LYS A 163 6.23 27.93 -15.35
CA LYS A 163 7.03 27.32 -16.43
C LYS A 163 7.66 25.98 -16.01
N LYS A 164 6.89 25.19 -15.26
CA LYS A 164 7.23 23.86 -14.79
C LYS A 164 6.21 22.86 -15.32
N ALA A 165 6.56 21.58 -15.27
CA ALA A 165 5.64 20.50 -15.55
C ALA A 165 5.82 19.39 -14.50
N SER A 166 4.72 18.77 -14.11
CA SER A 166 4.75 17.52 -13.35
C SER A 166 4.67 16.37 -14.36
N ILE A 167 5.68 15.52 -14.37
CA ILE A 167 5.69 14.29 -15.16
C ILE A 167 5.44 13.12 -14.22
N ILE A 168 4.35 12.40 -14.45
CA ILE A 168 3.94 11.24 -13.69
C ILE A 168 4.16 10.00 -14.53
N ILE A 169 4.85 9.03 -13.96
CA ILE A 169 5.13 7.75 -14.61
C ILE A 169 4.69 6.62 -13.68
N ILE A 170 3.88 5.71 -14.24
CA ILE A 170 3.60 4.41 -13.63
C ILE A 170 4.30 3.37 -14.51
N THR A 171 5.14 2.55 -13.88
CA THR A 171 5.88 1.52 -14.59
C THR A 171 5.07 0.23 -14.72
N HIS A 172 5.44 -0.63 -15.66
CA HIS A 172 5.17 -2.06 -15.52
C HIS A 172 5.94 -2.60 -14.30
N ASN A 173 5.71 -3.86 -13.96
CA ASN A 173 6.44 -4.50 -12.87
C ASN A 173 7.95 -4.43 -13.13
N VAL A 174 8.69 -3.95 -12.14
CA VAL A 174 10.16 -3.84 -12.13
C VAL A 174 10.71 -4.50 -10.87
N ARG A 175 11.96 -4.91 -10.94
CA ARG A 175 12.73 -5.48 -9.83
C ARG A 175 13.74 -4.46 -9.34
#